data_0748d0d94c12781054b4fd6971929347
#
_entry.id   0748d0d94c12781054b4fd6971929347
#
_cell.length_a   1.000
_cell.length_b   1.000
_cell.length_c   1.000
_cell.angle_alpha   90.00
_cell.angle_beta   90.00
_cell.angle_gamma   90.00
#
_symmetry.space_group_name_H-M   'P 1'
#
loop_
_entity.id
_entity.type
_entity.pdbx_description
1 polymer ?
#
loop_
_entity_poly.entity_id
_entity_poly.type
_entity_poly.pdbx_seq_one_letter_code
_entity_poly.pdbx_strand_id
1 'polypeptide(L)'
;DTSEADLQQMTSAALALASTFDVDVSESTKAAGALIKNGLAANSTEAFDIITAGMQSGVDKSGDFLDTLNEYSPQFAKLGISGTQALGILQDGLKAGARDTDVIADAFKEFSIRSIDGSKLTAEGFKLAGLDAKTMAAEIAKGGDSALGATQQTLEGLLAIKDPQAQN
;
A
#
# COMPACT_ATOMS: atom_id res chain seq x y z
N ASP A 1 -6.37 -17.46 -17.99
CA ASP A 1 -7.67 -17.20 -18.65
C ASP A 1 -8.73 -17.03 -17.57
N THR A 2 -9.31 -15.81 -17.48
CA THR A 2 -10.42 -15.52 -16.59
C THR A 2 -11.65 -16.25 -17.11
N SER A 3 -12.33 -17.04 -16.27
CA SER A 3 -13.53 -17.75 -16.68
C SER A 3 -14.67 -16.77 -16.97
N GLU A 4 -15.67 -17.18 -17.75
CA GLU A 4 -16.86 -16.36 -18.02
C GLU A 4 -17.61 -16.03 -16.72
N ALA A 5 -17.63 -16.96 -15.75
CA ALA A 5 -18.22 -16.75 -14.43
C ALA A 5 -17.46 -15.69 -13.64
N ASP A 6 -16.12 -15.67 -13.69
CA ASP A 6 -15.30 -14.65 -13.03
C ASP A 6 -15.53 -13.27 -13.65
N LEU A 7 -15.66 -13.18 -14.98
CA LEU A 7 -15.96 -11.92 -15.67
C LEU A 7 -17.34 -11.38 -15.27
N GLN A 8 -18.35 -12.24 -15.18
CA GLN A 8 -19.69 -11.84 -14.73
C GLN A 8 -19.65 -11.36 -13.29
N GLN A 9 -18.94 -12.04 -12.42
CA GLN A 9 -18.78 -11.67 -11.01
C GLN A 9 -18.05 -10.32 -10.88
N MET A 10 -16.94 -10.12 -11.58
CA MET A 10 -16.20 -8.86 -11.62
C MET A 10 -17.10 -7.70 -12.08
N THR A 11 -17.82 -7.92 -13.17
CA THR A 11 -18.73 -6.89 -13.72
C THR A 11 -19.83 -6.53 -12.73
N SER A 12 -20.44 -7.53 -12.10
CA SER A 12 -21.50 -7.30 -11.11
C SER A 12 -20.97 -6.57 -9.88
N ALA A 13 -19.80 -6.92 -9.39
CA ALA A 13 -19.15 -6.26 -8.25
C ALA A 13 -18.77 -4.80 -8.57
N ALA A 14 -18.22 -4.54 -9.76
CA ALA A 14 -17.87 -3.20 -10.21
C ALA A 14 -19.12 -2.30 -10.35
N LEU A 15 -20.21 -2.83 -10.92
CA LEU A 15 -21.47 -2.10 -11.04
C LEU A 15 -22.10 -1.80 -9.67
N ALA A 16 -22.08 -2.77 -8.74
CA ALA A 16 -22.57 -2.60 -7.40
C ALA A 16 -21.78 -1.53 -6.63
N LEU A 17 -20.44 -1.57 -6.73
CA LEU A 17 -19.57 -0.57 -6.14
C LEU A 17 -19.84 0.83 -6.70
N ALA A 18 -19.87 0.95 -8.02
CA ALA A 18 -20.13 2.21 -8.72
C ALA A 18 -21.48 2.82 -8.32
N SER A 19 -22.53 1.98 -8.27
CA SER A 19 -23.87 2.41 -7.86
C SER A 19 -23.96 2.81 -6.38
N THR A 20 -23.19 2.16 -5.51
CA THR A 20 -23.27 2.39 -4.06
C THR A 20 -22.46 3.61 -3.62
N PHE A 21 -21.32 3.85 -4.24
CA PHE A 21 -20.37 4.89 -3.82
C PHE A 21 -20.21 6.03 -4.84
N ASP A 22 -20.99 6.00 -5.92
CA ASP A 22 -20.96 7.01 -7.00
C ASP A 22 -19.54 7.15 -7.63
N VAL A 23 -18.90 6.00 -7.90
CA VAL A 23 -17.57 5.93 -8.51
C VAL A 23 -17.64 5.35 -9.92
N ASP A 24 -16.63 5.61 -10.74
CA ASP A 24 -16.55 5.09 -12.10
C ASP A 24 -16.29 3.57 -12.15
N VAL A 25 -17.06 2.84 -12.96
CA VAL A 25 -16.93 1.38 -13.14
C VAL A 25 -15.55 1.01 -13.68
N SER A 26 -15.00 1.83 -14.60
CA SER A 26 -13.69 1.59 -15.21
C SER A 26 -12.57 1.79 -14.19
N GLU A 27 -12.65 2.82 -13.34
CA GLU A 27 -11.68 3.06 -12.27
C GLU A 27 -11.70 1.95 -11.24
N SER A 28 -12.88 1.52 -10.80
CA SER A 28 -13.06 0.40 -9.88
C SER A 28 -12.46 -0.89 -10.43
N THR A 29 -12.70 -1.15 -11.73
CA THR A 29 -12.17 -2.34 -12.40
C THR A 29 -10.64 -2.29 -12.56
N LYS A 30 -10.08 -1.11 -12.86
CA LYS A 30 -8.63 -0.91 -12.95
C LYS A 30 -7.96 -1.13 -11.60
N ALA A 31 -8.51 -0.55 -10.53
CA ALA A 31 -7.99 -0.72 -9.18
C ALA A 31 -8.02 -2.21 -8.75
N ALA A 32 -9.13 -2.91 -8.97
CA ALA A 32 -9.23 -4.34 -8.70
C ALA A 32 -8.22 -5.15 -9.52
N GLY A 33 -8.08 -4.83 -10.81
CA GLY A 33 -7.08 -5.45 -11.70
C GLY A 33 -5.64 -5.20 -11.23
N ALA A 34 -5.33 -4.00 -10.73
CA ALA A 34 -4.02 -3.67 -10.19
C ALA A 34 -3.71 -4.49 -8.92
N LEU A 35 -4.67 -4.63 -8.00
CA LEU A 35 -4.52 -5.46 -6.80
C LEU A 35 -4.23 -6.92 -7.16
N ILE A 36 -4.98 -7.51 -8.10
CA ILE A 36 -4.78 -8.91 -8.52
C ILE A 36 -3.45 -9.08 -9.24
N LYS A 37 -3.16 -8.22 -10.21
CA LYS A 37 -1.94 -8.28 -11.03
C LYS A 37 -0.67 -8.24 -10.19
N ASN A 38 -0.69 -7.44 -9.11
CA ASN A 38 0.45 -7.26 -8.22
C ASN A 38 0.44 -8.19 -7.00
N GLY A 39 -0.53 -9.11 -6.91
CA GLY A 39 -0.60 -10.10 -5.84
C GLY A 39 -1.07 -9.55 -4.48
N LEU A 40 -1.67 -8.37 -4.46
CA LEU A 40 -2.29 -7.80 -3.25
C LEU A 40 -3.65 -8.43 -2.95
N ALA A 41 -4.29 -9.00 -3.96
CA ALA A 41 -5.50 -9.81 -3.85
C ALA A 41 -5.33 -11.07 -4.69
N ALA A 42 -5.81 -12.21 -4.19
CA ALA A 42 -5.69 -13.49 -4.88
C ALA A 42 -6.67 -13.63 -6.08
N ASN A 43 -7.78 -12.92 -6.05
CA ASN A 43 -8.84 -12.98 -7.04
C ASN A 43 -9.72 -11.72 -7.02
N SER A 44 -10.70 -11.68 -7.92
CA SER A 44 -11.62 -10.53 -8.04
C SER A 44 -12.49 -10.30 -6.81
N THR A 45 -12.95 -11.35 -6.17
CA THR A 45 -13.77 -11.23 -4.95
C THR A 45 -12.98 -10.49 -3.87
N GLU A 46 -11.78 -10.96 -3.57
CA GLU A 46 -10.92 -10.33 -2.56
C GLU A 46 -10.56 -8.88 -2.93
N ALA A 47 -10.26 -8.62 -4.21
CA ALA A 47 -9.96 -7.27 -4.67
C ALA A 47 -11.14 -6.30 -4.44
N PHE A 48 -12.35 -6.70 -4.81
CA PHE A 48 -13.53 -5.87 -4.58
C PHE A 48 -13.93 -5.77 -3.12
N ASP A 49 -13.67 -6.80 -2.29
CA ASP A 49 -13.87 -6.76 -0.85
C ASP A 49 -12.95 -5.71 -0.19
N ILE A 50 -11.68 -5.66 -0.59
CA ILE A 50 -10.71 -4.64 -0.13
C ILE A 50 -11.19 -3.24 -0.52
N ILE A 51 -11.57 -3.05 -1.79
CA ILE A 51 -12.06 -1.76 -2.27
C ILE A 51 -13.33 -1.34 -1.52
N THR A 52 -14.30 -2.24 -1.39
CA THR A 52 -15.57 -1.97 -0.69
C THR A 52 -15.33 -1.61 0.78
N ALA A 53 -14.47 -2.35 1.46
CA ALA A 53 -14.10 -2.04 2.85
C ALA A 53 -13.43 -0.67 2.98
N GLY A 54 -12.57 -0.29 2.01
CA GLY A 54 -11.98 1.04 1.94
C GLY A 54 -13.04 2.12 1.81
N MET A 55 -13.90 2.02 0.81
CA MET A 55 -14.99 2.96 0.58
C MET A 55 -15.89 3.12 1.81
N GLN A 56 -16.29 2.01 2.42
CA GLN A 56 -17.13 2.01 3.63
C GLN A 56 -16.45 2.67 4.83
N SER A 57 -15.15 2.57 4.95
CA SER A 57 -14.37 3.17 6.04
C SER A 57 -14.16 4.67 5.89
N GLY A 58 -14.52 5.26 4.74
CA GLY A 58 -14.32 6.65 4.42
C GLY A 58 -12.88 7.01 4.05
N VAL A 59 -12.09 6.06 3.60
CA VAL A 59 -10.73 6.30 3.07
C VAL A 59 -10.76 7.19 1.83
N ASP A 60 -11.84 7.13 1.05
CA ASP A 60 -12.00 7.86 -0.22
C ASP A 60 -12.57 9.29 -0.05
N LYS A 61 -12.32 9.96 1.07
CA LYS A 61 -12.84 11.33 1.29
C LYS A 61 -12.32 12.36 0.29
N SER A 62 -11.10 12.16 -0.21
CA SER A 62 -10.46 13.00 -1.23
C SER A 62 -10.76 12.56 -2.65
N GLY A 63 -11.41 11.41 -2.85
CA GLY A 63 -11.71 10.85 -4.17
C GLY A 63 -10.49 10.28 -4.89
N ASP A 64 -9.42 9.91 -4.16
CA ASP A 64 -8.14 9.46 -4.72
C ASP A 64 -7.84 7.97 -4.43
N PHE A 65 -8.68 7.30 -3.65
CA PHE A 65 -8.40 5.95 -3.17
C PHE A 65 -8.25 4.90 -4.29
N LEU A 66 -9.14 4.91 -5.29
CA LEU A 66 -9.05 3.98 -6.41
C LEU A 66 -7.80 4.22 -7.26
N ASP A 67 -7.46 5.48 -7.48
CA ASP A 67 -6.26 5.86 -8.21
C ASP A 67 -4.99 5.48 -7.43
N THR A 68 -4.98 5.73 -6.13
CA THR A 68 -3.92 5.29 -5.21
C THR A 68 -3.70 3.77 -5.30
N LEU A 69 -4.76 2.96 -5.25
CA LEU A 69 -4.63 1.50 -5.39
C LEU A 69 -4.09 1.11 -6.78
N ASN A 70 -4.53 1.80 -7.82
CA ASN A 70 -4.06 1.53 -9.18
C ASN A 70 -2.58 1.89 -9.36
N GLU A 71 -2.14 3.02 -8.85
CA GLU A 71 -0.77 3.52 -9.03
C GLU A 71 0.24 2.80 -8.12
N TYR A 72 -0.09 2.62 -6.83
CA TYR A 72 0.88 2.20 -5.82
C TYR A 72 0.86 0.70 -5.46
N SER A 73 -0.05 -0.10 -6.05
CA SER A 73 -0.05 -1.56 -5.86
C SER A 73 1.32 -2.22 -6.10
N PRO A 74 2.12 -1.85 -7.14
CA PRO A 74 3.44 -2.44 -7.34
C PRO A 74 4.40 -2.18 -6.17
N GLN A 75 4.32 -1.01 -5.53
CA GLN A 75 5.18 -0.62 -4.43
C GLN A 75 4.83 -1.36 -3.14
N PHE A 76 3.54 -1.49 -2.84
CA PHE A 76 3.07 -2.32 -1.74
C PHE A 76 3.49 -3.79 -1.92
N ALA A 77 3.31 -4.34 -3.13
CA ALA A 77 3.75 -5.70 -3.45
C ALA A 77 5.26 -5.89 -3.27
N LYS A 78 6.07 -4.91 -3.72
CA LYS A 78 7.53 -4.93 -3.56
C LYS A 78 7.95 -4.98 -2.09
N LEU A 79 7.22 -4.32 -1.21
CA LEU A 79 7.43 -4.31 0.23
C LEU A 79 6.79 -5.53 0.94
N GLY A 80 6.18 -6.45 0.21
CA GLY A 80 5.51 -7.64 0.76
C GLY A 80 4.19 -7.31 1.48
N ILE A 81 3.63 -6.13 1.25
CA ILE A 81 2.41 -5.65 1.90
C ILE A 81 1.21 -6.21 1.12
N SER A 82 0.30 -6.91 1.81
CA SER A 82 -0.95 -7.39 1.22
C SER A 82 -1.97 -6.26 1.01
N GLY A 83 -3.01 -6.48 0.21
CA GLY A 83 -4.04 -5.47 -0.02
C GLY A 83 -4.78 -5.06 1.24
N THR A 84 -5.07 -6.00 2.13
CA THR A 84 -5.69 -5.70 3.44
C THR A 84 -4.75 -4.87 4.34
N GLN A 85 -3.45 -5.17 4.33
CA GLN A 85 -2.46 -4.37 5.07
C GLN A 85 -2.32 -2.97 4.46
N ALA A 86 -2.28 -2.85 3.13
CA ALA A 86 -2.24 -1.56 2.46
C ALA A 86 -3.45 -0.70 2.83
N LEU A 87 -4.66 -1.27 2.82
CA LEU A 87 -5.86 -0.59 3.29
C LEU A 87 -5.73 -0.11 4.73
N GLY A 88 -5.23 -0.97 5.64
CA GLY A 88 -4.99 -0.59 7.04
C GLY A 88 -4.03 0.59 7.17
N ILE A 89 -2.93 0.58 6.42
CA ILE A 89 -1.93 1.66 6.37
C ILE A 89 -2.59 2.98 5.93
N LEU A 90 -3.38 2.95 4.85
CA LEU A 90 -4.07 4.13 4.35
C LEU A 90 -5.07 4.68 5.37
N GLN A 91 -5.85 3.80 6.02
CA GLN A 91 -6.79 4.17 7.07
C GLN A 91 -6.09 4.84 8.27
N ASP A 92 -5.00 4.25 8.73
CA ASP A 92 -4.29 4.75 9.92
C ASP A 92 -3.53 6.04 9.61
N GLY A 93 -2.96 6.19 8.41
CA GLY A 93 -2.36 7.42 7.94
C GLY A 93 -3.35 8.58 7.89
N LEU A 94 -4.56 8.36 7.36
CA LEU A 94 -5.62 9.37 7.35
C LEU A 94 -6.08 9.74 8.76
N LYS A 95 -6.24 8.75 9.67
CA LYS A 95 -6.55 9.00 11.09
C LYS A 95 -5.46 9.81 11.79
N ALA A 96 -4.20 9.58 11.41
CA ALA A 96 -3.05 10.34 11.91
C ALA A 96 -2.94 11.75 11.33
N GLY A 97 -3.79 12.12 10.37
CA GLY A 97 -3.88 13.48 9.82
C GLY A 97 -3.24 13.67 8.45
N ALA A 98 -2.91 12.59 7.74
CA ALA A 98 -2.52 12.70 6.34
C ALA A 98 -3.66 13.31 5.51
N ARG A 99 -3.30 14.10 4.50
CA ARG A 99 -4.25 14.86 3.67
C ARG A 99 -5.14 13.94 2.83
N ASP A 100 -4.54 12.93 2.22
CA ASP A 100 -5.16 12.00 1.28
C ASP A 100 -4.41 10.65 1.26
N THR A 101 -4.92 9.67 0.51
CA THR A 101 -4.32 8.34 0.40
C THR A 101 -3.05 8.35 -0.45
N ASP A 102 -2.96 9.24 -1.42
CA ASP A 102 -1.81 9.39 -2.32
C ASP A 102 -0.53 9.73 -1.54
N VAL A 103 -0.60 10.72 -0.65
CA VAL A 103 0.56 11.13 0.20
C VAL A 103 1.07 9.96 1.04
N ILE A 104 0.18 9.13 1.58
CA ILE A 104 0.57 7.97 2.38
C ILE A 104 1.27 6.94 1.50
N ALA A 105 0.67 6.61 0.36
CA ALA A 105 1.20 5.61 -0.56
C ALA A 105 2.54 6.06 -1.18
N ASP A 106 2.69 7.35 -1.50
CA ASP A 106 3.94 7.93 -2.01
C ASP A 106 5.07 7.81 -0.98
N ALA A 107 4.80 7.96 0.31
CA ALA A 107 5.79 7.73 1.36
C ALA A 107 6.31 6.28 1.34
N PHE A 108 5.46 5.29 1.13
CA PHE A 108 5.86 3.89 0.98
C PHE A 108 6.62 3.63 -0.32
N LYS A 109 6.25 4.28 -1.41
CA LYS A 109 6.98 4.25 -2.68
C LYS A 109 8.39 4.81 -2.50
N GLU A 110 8.53 6.02 -1.94
CA GLU A 110 9.82 6.64 -1.68
C GLU A 110 10.68 5.77 -0.74
N PHE A 111 10.08 5.21 0.31
CA PHE A 111 10.76 4.25 1.18
C PHE A 111 11.26 3.04 0.39
N SER A 112 10.44 2.44 -0.48
CA SER A 112 10.82 1.27 -1.28
C SER A 112 12.01 1.52 -2.23
N ILE A 113 12.16 2.76 -2.68
CA ILE A 113 13.24 3.19 -3.58
C ILE A 113 14.50 3.54 -2.78
N ARG A 114 14.35 4.40 -1.77
CA ARG A 114 15.49 4.95 -1.02
C ARG A 114 16.13 3.93 -0.10
N SER A 115 15.36 3.04 0.49
CA SER A 115 15.89 2.01 1.39
C SER A 115 16.96 1.10 0.76
N ILE A 116 17.01 1.03 -0.57
CA ILE A 116 17.97 0.20 -1.33
C ILE A 116 18.93 1.02 -2.20
N ASP A 117 18.90 2.36 -2.14
CA ASP A 117 19.70 3.24 -3.02
C ASP A 117 21.19 3.30 -2.62
N GLY A 118 21.53 2.84 -1.42
CA GLY A 118 22.89 2.85 -0.90
C GLY A 118 23.43 4.24 -0.55
N SER A 119 22.55 5.25 -0.46
CA SER A 119 22.95 6.61 -0.13
C SER A 119 23.40 6.74 1.33
N LYS A 120 24.26 7.75 1.59
CA LYS A 120 24.71 8.05 2.96
C LYS A 120 23.53 8.46 3.85
N LEU A 121 22.60 9.21 3.30
CA LEU A 121 21.43 9.71 4.05
C LEU A 121 20.54 8.54 4.51
N THR A 122 20.28 7.58 3.63
CA THR A 122 19.53 6.37 3.98
C THR A 122 20.28 5.54 5.04
N ALA A 123 21.60 5.41 4.91
CA ALA A 123 22.40 4.70 5.91
C ALA A 123 22.37 5.38 7.28
N GLU A 124 22.40 6.71 7.33
CA GLU A 124 22.25 7.50 8.56
C GLU A 124 20.85 7.33 9.16
N GLY A 125 19.79 7.35 8.34
CA GLY A 125 18.41 7.10 8.79
C GLY A 125 18.23 5.73 9.44
N PHE A 126 18.71 4.67 8.83
CA PHE A 126 18.69 3.32 9.43
C PHE A 126 19.47 3.26 10.74
N LYS A 127 20.64 3.91 10.79
CA LYS A 127 21.47 3.96 12.01
C LYS A 127 20.73 4.70 13.15
N LEU A 128 20.03 5.78 12.86
CA LEU A 128 19.21 6.50 13.85
C LEU A 128 18.07 5.60 14.38
N ALA A 129 17.46 4.79 13.52
CA ALA A 129 16.49 3.77 13.89
C ALA A 129 17.09 2.56 14.62
N GLY A 130 18.41 2.53 14.84
CA GLY A 130 19.11 1.41 15.51
C GLY A 130 19.29 0.18 14.60
N LEU A 131 19.23 0.35 13.29
CA LEU A 131 19.26 -0.72 12.30
C LEU A 131 20.55 -0.68 11.45
N ASP A 132 20.97 -1.86 10.97
CA ASP A 132 22.07 -1.95 10.02
C ASP A 132 21.58 -1.73 8.59
N ALA A 133 22.00 -0.64 7.97
CA ALA A 133 21.53 -0.21 6.65
C ALA A 133 21.76 -1.26 5.55
N LYS A 134 22.89 -1.98 5.59
CA LYS A 134 23.21 -3.00 4.59
C LYS A 134 22.29 -4.20 4.70
N THR A 135 22.01 -4.63 5.93
CA THR A 135 21.07 -5.71 6.22
C THR A 135 19.66 -5.32 5.78
N MET A 136 19.17 -4.12 6.17
CA MET A 136 17.85 -3.65 5.81
C MET A 136 17.67 -3.54 4.29
N ALA A 137 18.62 -2.92 3.61
CA ALA A 137 18.59 -2.83 2.15
C ALA A 137 18.55 -4.20 1.47
N ALA A 138 19.33 -5.17 1.98
CA ALA A 138 19.37 -6.52 1.42
C ALA A 138 18.02 -7.25 1.65
N GLU A 139 17.41 -7.13 2.83
CA GLU A 139 16.11 -7.76 3.12
C GLU A 139 14.98 -7.11 2.31
N ILE A 140 14.95 -5.78 2.20
CA ILE A 140 13.95 -5.06 1.37
C ILE A 140 14.10 -5.42 -0.11
N ALA A 141 15.34 -5.53 -0.60
CA ALA A 141 15.58 -5.90 -2.00
C ALA A 141 15.10 -7.31 -2.37
N LYS A 142 14.99 -8.23 -1.41
CA LYS A 142 14.43 -9.58 -1.65
C LYS A 142 12.93 -9.58 -1.95
N GLY A 143 12.20 -8.57 -1.47
CA GLY A 143 10.75 -8.53 -1.57
C GLY A 143 10.04 -9.51 -0.61
N GLY A 144 8.71 -9.63 -0.73
CA GLY A 144 7.88 -10.56 0.04
C GLY A 144 8.05 -10.42 1.55
N ASP A 145 8.02 -11.54 2.28
CA ASP A 145 8.09 -11.58 3.75
C ASP A 145 9.37 -10.93 4.30
N SER A 146 10.49 -11.03 3.59
CA SER A 146 11.74 -10.37 3.98
C SER A 146 11.62 -8.86 3.96
N ALA A 147 11.05 -8.30 2.90
CA ALA A 147 10.82 -6.86 2.77
C ALA A 147 9.78 -6.37 3.79
N LEU A 148 8.71 -7.14 4.00
CA LEU A 148 7.70 -6.83 5.01
C LEU A 148 8.32 -6.76 6.41
N GLY A 149 9.10 -7.78 6.79
CA GLY A 149 9.79 -7.81 8.09
C GLY A 149 10.76 -6.65 8.28
N ALA A 150 11.56 -6.32 7.25
CA ALA A 150 12.48 -5.18 7.31
C ALA A 150 11.75 -3.82 7.37
N THR A 151 10.62 -3.69 6.65
CA THR A 151 9.77 -2.50 6.71
C THR A 151 9.18 -2.31 8.11
N GLN A 152 8.66 -3.37 8.72
CA GLN A 152 8.12 -3.34 10.09
C GLN A 152 9.19 -2.96 11.10
N GLN A 153 10.39 -3.58 11.03
CA GLN A 153 11.51 -3.23 11.91
C GLN A 153 11.93 -1.76 11.74
N THR A 154 11.88 -1.23 10.52
CA THR A 154 12.20 0.18 10.27
C THR A 154 11.19 1.10 10.93
N LEU A 155 9.90 0.80 10.78
CA LEU A 155 8.83 1.58 11.43
C LEU A 155 8.94 1.53 12.96
N GLU A 156 9.19 0.35 13.54
CA GLU A 156 9.42 0.18 14.98
C GLU A 156 10.63 0.98 15.45
N GLY A 157 11.73 0.92 14.70
CA GLY A 157 12.94 1.69 15.00
C GLY A 157 12.70 3.20 14.97
N LEU A 158 11.96 3.70 13.97
CA LEU A 158 11.59 5.11 13.86
C LEU A 158 10.70 5.55 15.05
N LEU A 159 9.71 4.73 15.41
CA LEU A 159 8.83 5.00 16.55
C LEU A 159 9.58 5.01 17.90
N ALA A 160 10.70 4.30 18.00
CA ALA A 160 11.53 4.26 19.20
C ALA A 160 12.42 5.51 19.36
N ILE A 161 12.59 6.33 18.32
CA ILE A 161 13.36 7.58 18.38
C ILE A 161 12.61 8.57 19.25
N LYS A 162 13.24 9.01 20.35
CA LYS A 162 12.62 9.93 21.32
C LYS A 162 12.78 11.40 20.94
N ASP A 163 13.74 11.72 20.08
CA ASP A 163 13.98 13.08 19.61
C ASP A 163 13.09 13.36 18.38
N PRO A 164 12.11 14.28 18.46
CA PRO A 164 11.23 14.59 17.34
C PRO A 164 11.96 15.15 16.12
N GLN A 165 13.11 15.81 16.30
CA GLN A 165 13.90 16.33 15.18
C GLN A 165 14.67 15.21 14.45
N ALA A 166 15.07 14.17 15.16
CA ALA A 166 15.73 13.01 14.58
C ALA A 166 14.74 12.02 13.97
N GLN A 167 13.45 12.07 14.36
CA GLN A 167 12.40 11.20 13.85
C GLN A 167 11.85 11.67 12.48
N ASN A 168 11.92 12.96 12.19
CA ASN A 168 11.49 13.58 10.93
C ASN A 168 12.66 13.67 9.92
#